data_fa81ada1c5286f42d6e4f54b60ea4227
#
_entry.id   fa81ada1c5286f42d6e4f54b60ea4227
#
_cell.length_a   1.000
_cell.length_b   1.000
_cell.length_c   1.000
_cell.angle_alpha   90.00
_cell.angle_beta   90.00
_cell.angle_gamma   90.00
#
_symmetry.space_group_name_H-M   'P 1'
#
loop_
_entity.id
_entity.type
_entity.pdbx_description
1 polymer ?
#
loop_
_entity_poly.entity_id
_entity_poly.type
_entity_poly.pdbx_seq_one_letter_code
_entity_poly.pdbx_strand_id
1 'polypeptide(L)'
;MKPVRTISILCAAILVVAVVARAAPGTNPAWEKMKSLVGEWDGTMTHGEMNMPVKVSYSMVSGGTSLMERMNAPDDSHDMVTMYYPDGSRIMMTHYCSEGNQPRMRAQAATGEPKSLAFDFVDATGLASPQAEHIRKLLVRFDDADHFTQEWTHRKAGKEETGVFRYSRKK
;
A
#
# COMPACT_ATOMS: atom_id res chain seq x y z
N MET A 1 -40.82 -24.80 -73.55
CA MET A 1 -39.73 -24.90 -72.60
C MET A 1 -39.69 -23.56 -71.80
N LYS A 2 -40.03 -23.59 -70.48
CA LYS A 2 -40.03 -22.39 -69.63
C LYS A 2 -38.72 -22.36 -68.79
N PRO A 3 -38.04 -21.19 -68.70
CA PRO A 3 -36.79 -21.15 -67.90
C PRO A 3 -37.09 -21.18 -66.40
N VAL A 4 -36.34 -22.03 -65.68
CA VAL A 4 -36.34 -22.08 -64.21
C VAL A 4 -35.46 -20.97 -63.68
N ARG A 5 -36.04 -20.01 -62.95
CA ARG A 5 -35.30 -18.96 -62.24
C ARG A 5 -34.78 -19.50 -60.88
N THR A 6 -33.48 -19.64 -60.80
CA THR A 6 -32.79 -19.98 -59.56
C THR A 6 -32.71 -18.72 -58.69
N ILE A 7 -33.35 -18.74 -57.51
CA ILE A 7 -33.25 -17.65 -56.51
C ILE A 7 -32.08 -18.05 -55.58
N SER A 8 -30.98 -17.31 -55.69
CA SER A 8 -29.87 -17.41 -54.73
C SER A 8 -30.20 -16.62 -53.46
N ILE A 9 -30.43 -17.29 -52.37
CA ILE A 9 -30.59 -16.68 -51.02
C ILE A 9 -29.21 -16.43 -50.45
N LEU A 10 -28.84 -15.15 -50.39
CA LEU A 10 -27.60 -14.70 -49.76
C LEU A 10 -27.86 -14.58 -48.24
N CYS A 11 -27.41 -15.58 -47.43
CA CYS A 11 -27.44 -15.50 -45.98
C CYS A 11 -26.32 -14.58 -45.50
N ALA A 12 -26.64 -13.35 -45.17
CA ALA A 12 -25.72 -12.45 -44.46
C ALA A 12 -25.64 -12.84 -42.99
N ALA A 13 -24.53 -13.44 -42.61
CA ALA A 13 -24.23 -13.71 -41.19
C ALA A 13 -23.86 -12.40 -40.50
N ILE A 14 -24.73 -11.88 -39.64
CA ILE A 14 -24.43 -10.71 -38.80
C ILE A 14 -23.60 -11.20 -37.63
N LEU A 15 -22.30 -10.88 -37.65
CA LEU A 15 -21.39 -11.14 -36.53
C LEU A 15 -21.64 -10.09 -35.43
N VAL A 16 -22.39 -10.46 -34.39
CA VAL A 16 -22.57 -9.61 -33.18
C VAL A 16 -21.31 -9.69 -32.37
N VAL A 17 -20.43 -8.69 -32.49
CA VAL A 17 -19.29 -8.53 -31.59
C VAL A 17 -19.82 -8.01 -30.24
N ALA A 18 -19.97 -8.87 -29.26
CA ALA A 18 -20.25 -8.46 -27.89
C ALA A 18 -19.03 -7.70 -27.31
N VAL A 19 -19.13 -6.39 -27.30
CA VAL A 19 -18.17 -5.55 -26.54
C VAL A 19 -18.44 -5.80 -25.06
N VAL A 20 -17.61 -6.63 -24.43
CA VAL A 20 -17.59 -6.79 -22.98
C VAL A 20 -17.06 -5.48 -22.41
N ALA A 21 -17.95 -4.59 -21.99
CA ALA A 21 -17.58 -3.40 -21.24
C ALA A 21 -16.90 -3.85 -19.94
N ARG A 22 -15.57 -3.74 -19.91
CA ARG A 22 -14.80 -3.92 -18.67
C ARG A 22 -15.18 -2.75 -17.76
N ALA A 23 -15.85 -3.03 -16.64
CA ALA A 23 -16.12 -2.01 -15.63
C ALA A 23 -14.78 -1.36 -15.27
N ALA A 24 -14.72 -0.02 -15.29
CA ALA A 24 -13.58 0.70 -14.83
C ALA A 24 -13.31 0.24 -13.38
N PRO A 25 -12.05 -0.01 -12.98
CA PRO A 25 -11.74 -0.35 -11.59
C PRO A 25 -12.33 0.74 -10.71
N GLY A 26 -13.23 0.37 -9.80
CA GLY A 26 -13.76 1.31 -8.81
C GLY A 26 -12.57 1.96 -8.09
N THR A 27 -12.65 3.26 -7.81
CA THR A 27 -11.62 3.97 -7.06
C THR A 27 -11.47 3.30 -5.70
N ASN A 28 -10.24 2.97 -5.30
CA ASN A 28 -9.94 2.49 -3.95
C ASN A 28 -9.64 3.72 -3.06
N PRO A 29 -10.58 4.16 -2.20
CA PRO A 29 -10.41 5.39 -1.43
C PRO A 29 -9.20 5.34 -0.49
N ALA A 30 -8.87 4.16 0.04
CA ALA A 30 -7.69 3.97 0.86
C ALA A 30 -6.40 4.17 0.06
N TRP A 31 -6.39 3.70 -1.20
CA TRP A 31 -5.25 3.90 -2.09
C TRP A 31 -5.07 5.38 -2.47
N GLU A 32 -6.17 6.06 -2.79
CA GLU A 32 -6.12 7.51 -3.07
C GLU A 32 -5.58 8.29 -1.86
N LYS A 33 -6.01 7.89 -0.65
CA LYS A 33 -5.51 8.50 0.58
C LYS A 33 -4.03 8.22 0.82
N MET A 34 -3.54 7.01 0.58
CA MET A 34 -2.10 6.70 0.66
C MET A 34 -1.28 7.54 -0.32
N LYS A 35 -1.76 7.75 -1.54
CA LYS A 35 -1.08 8.59 -2.53
C LYS A 35 -0.95 10.06 -2.10
N SER A 36 -1.79 10.56 -1.21
CA SER A 36 -1.66 11.93 -0.68
C SER A 36 -0.40 12.13 0.16
N LEU A 37 0.26 11.05 0.59
CA LEU A 37 1.53 11.11 1.31
C LEU A 37 2.73 11.43 0.41
N VAL A 38 2.61 11.37 -0.92
CA VAL A 38 3.72 11.66 -1.83
C VAL A 38 4.39 12.98 -1.48
N GLY A 39 5.72 12.95 -1.32
CA GLY A 39 6.53 14.08 -0.90
C GLY A 39 7.52 13.72 0.20
N GLU A 40 8.16 14.75 0.76
CA GLU A 40 9.12 14.62 1.85
C GLU A 40 8.52 15.12 3.17
N TRP A 41 8.92 14.48 4.26
CA TRP A 41 8.40 14.72 5.58
C TRP A 41 9.51 14.68 6.63
N ASP A 42 9.52 15.67 7.50
CA ASP A 42 10.35 15.69 8.70
C ASP A 42 9.50 15.25 9.89
N GLY A 43 10.07 14.51 10.81
CA GLY A 43 9.31 13.98 11.93
C GLY A 43 10.13 13.65 13.16
N THR A 44 9.43 13.11 14.15
CA THR A 44 10.02 12.61 15.40
C THR A 44 9.46 11.23 15.71
N MET A 45 10.34 10.29 15.98
CA MET A 45 10.01 8.99 16.53
C MET A 45 10.08 9.03 18.04
N THR A 46 9.04 8.53 18.71
CA THR A 46 8.99 8.37 20.17
C THR A 46 8.79 6.90 20.50
N HIS A 47 9.67 6.35 21.35
CA HIS A 47 9.57 5.00 21.91
C HIS A 47 10.01 5.01 23.37
N GLY A 48 9.06 4.84 24.28
CA GLY A 48 9.29 5.07 25.71
C GLY A 48 9.76 6.51 25.97
N GLU A 49 10.92 6.68 26.59
CA GLU A 49 11.54 7.99 26.85
C GLU A 49 12.42 8.48 25.70
N MET A 50 12.65 7.64 24.68
CA MET A 50 13.48 7.98 23.53
C MET A 50 12.71 8.85 22.56
N ASN A 51 13.33 9.96 22.13
CA ASN A 51 12.86 10.82 21.06
C ASN A 51 13.99 11.02 20.05
N MET A 52 13.72 10.69 18.78
CA MET A 52 14.71 10.79 17.70
C MET A 52 14.12 11.51 16.50
N PRO A 53 14.87 12.44 15.85
CA PRO A 53 14.45 12.98 14.58
C PRO A 53 14.46 11.87 13.53
N VAL A 54 13.48 11.90 12.64
CA VAL A 54 13.36 10.96 11.52
C VAL A 54 12.93 11.71 10.27
N LYS A 55 13.27 11.16 9.11
CA LYS A 55 12.80 11.65 7.84
C LYS A 55 12.15 10.51 7.07
N VAL A 56 11.09 10.82 6.34
CA VAL A 56 10.47 9.86 5.45
C VAL A 56 10.12 10.53 4.12
N SER A 57 10.29 9.80 3.04
CA SER A 57 9.85 10.23 1.72
C SER A 57 8.92 9.20 1.10
N TYR A 58 7.93 9.70 0.35
CA TYR A 58 7.00 8.87 -0.39
C TYR A 58 7.05 9.22 -1.87
N SER A 59 7.16 8.21 -2.71
CA SER A 59 7.17 8.38 -4.17
C SER A 59 6.38 7.29 -4.88
N MET A 60 5.66 7.68 -5.96
CA MET A 60 5.05 6.69 -6.84
C MET A 60 6.12 6.03 -7.69
N VAL A 61 6.06 4.71 -7.76
CA VAL A 61 6.99 3.87 -8.55
C VAL A 61 6.20 2.86 -9.40
N SER A 62 6.91 2.03 -10.17
CA SER A 62 6.30 0.98 -10.99
C SER A 62 5.20 1.50 -11.92
N GLY A 63 5.46 2.62 -12.63
CA GLY A 63 4.46 3.23 -13.51
C GLY A 63 3.22 3.76 -12.79
N GLY A 64 3.35 4.13 -11.51
CA GLY A 64 2.26 4.67 -10.70
C GLY A 64 1.37 3.61 -10.02
N THR A 65 1.77 2.34 -10.04
CA THR A 65 0.99 1.25 -9.44
C THR A 65 1.38 0.92 -8.00
N SER A 66 2.52 1.44 -7.52
CA SER A 66 3.01 1.22 -6.17
C SER A 66 3.52 2.52 -5.55
N LEU A 67 3.40 2.65 -4.23
CA LEU A 67 3.92 3.75 -3.45
C LEU A 67 5.09 3.23 -2.62
N MET A 68 6.25 3.84 -2.80
CA MET A 68 7.43 3.55 -2.01
C MET A 68 7.55 4.57 -0.89
N GLU A 69 7.65 4.09 0.33
CA GLU A 69 8.10 4.84 1.50
C GLU A 69 9.56 4.51 1.74
N ARG A 70 10.37 5.53 1.94
CA ARG A 70 11.75 5.38 2.39
C ARG A 70 11.93 6.15 3.69
N MET A 71 12.27 5.44 4.74
CA MET A 71 12.53 5.98 6.07
C MET A 71 14.04 5.97 6.31
N ASN A 72 14.60 7.11 6.61
CA ASN A 72 16.03 7.26 6.90
C ASN A 72 16.21 7.67 8.36
N ALA A 73 17.06 6.95 9.08
CA ALA A 73 17.64 7.44 10.32
C ALA A 73 18.66 8.56 10.02
N PRO A 74 18.96 9.46 10.97
CA PRO A 74 19.89 10.57 10.75
C PRO A 74 21.30 10.15 10.35
N ASP A 75 21.70 8.93 10.68
CA ASP A 75 23.02 8.35 10.41
C ASP A 75 23.03 7.32 9.25
N ASP A 76 21.92 7.22 8.50
CA ASP A 76 21.69 6.22 7.44
C ASP A 76 21.86 4.75 7.86
N SER A 77 22.06 4.48 9.16
CA SER A 77 22.31 3.12 9.67
C SER A 77 21.07 2.22 9.62
N HIS A 78 19.88 2.82 9.48
CA HIS A 78 18.59 2.13 9.49
C HIS A 78 17.71 2.59 8.32
N ASP A 79 18.30 2.60 7.11
CA ASP A 79 17.52 2.87 5.90
C ASP A 79 16.53 1.70 5.66
N MET A 80 15.24 1.99 5.72
CA MET A 80 14.19 1.01 5.53
C MET A 80 13.24 1.45 4.41
N VAL A 81 12.75 0.49 3.67
CA VAL A 81 11.81 0.72 2.58
C VAL A 81 10.51 -0.04 2.84
N THR A 82 9.40 0.63 2.61
CA THR A 82 8.07 -0.02 2.59
C THR A 82 7.43 0.19 1.23
N MET A 83 6.99 -0.90 0.61
CA MET A 83 6.26 -0.87 -0.65
C MET A 83 4.78 -1.10 -0.38
N TYR A 84 3.94 -0.12 -0.73
CA TYR A 84 2.48 -0.23 -0.67
C TYR A 84 1.90 -0.40 -2.07
N TYR A 85 0.88 -1.24 -2.19
CA TYR A 85 0.19 -1.48 -3.47
C TYR A 85 -1.25 -1.93 -3.25
N PRO A 86 -2.17 -1.60 -4.19
CA PRO A 86 -3.55 -2.04 -4.09
C PRO A 86 -3.69 -3.54 -4.40
N ASP A 87 -4.56 -4.21 -3.65
CA ASP A 87 -5.03 -5.57 -3.88
C ASP A 87 -6.57 -5.56 -3.87
N GLY A 88 -7.17 -5.28 -5.01
CA GLY A 88 -8.60 -5.02 -5.11
C GLY A 88 -9.00 -3.79 -4.29
N SER A 89 -9.92 -3.98 -3.34
CA SER A 89 -10.36 -2.92 -2.42
C SER A 89 -9.45 -2.74 -1.20
N ARG A 90 -8.43 -3.57 -1.03
CA ARG A 90 -7.48 -3.56 0.09
C ARG A 90 -6.17 -2.92 -0.32
N ILE A 91 -5.30 -2.65 0.66
CA ILE A 91 -3.91 -2.28 0.43
C ILE A 91 -3.03 -3.33 1.07
N MET A 92 -2.06 -3.81 0.31
CA MET A 92 -0.97 -4.62 0.79
C MET A 92 0.26 -3.76 1.00
N MET A 93 1.13 -4.18 1.93
CA MET A 93 2.47 -3.62 2.04
C MET A 93 3.50 -4.73 2.29
N THR A 94 4.73 -4.46 1.88
CA THR A 94 5.92 -5.23 2.25
C THR A 94 6.94 -4.26 2.85
N HIS A 95 7.32 -4.48 4.09
CA HIS A 95 8.33 -3.69 4.78
C HIS A 95 9.69 -4.41 4.71
N TYR A 96 10.70 -3.74 4.18
CA TYR A 96 12.09 -4.23 4.11
C TYR A 96 12.81 -3.69 5.35
N CYS A 97 12.81 -4.51 6.39
CA CYS A 97 13.31 -4.14 7.72
C CYS A 97 14.84 -4.26 7.80
N SER A 98 15.47 -3.34 8.54
CA SER A 98 16.90 -3.43 8.88
C SER A 98 17.27 -4.69 9.68
N GLU A 99 16.29 -5.35 10.32
CA GLU A 99 16.44 -6.66 10.96
C GLU A 99 16.61 -7.83 9.97
N GLY A 100 16.65 -7.56 8.65
CA GLY A 100 16.86 -8.57 7.62
C GLY A 100 15.64 -9.42 7.28
N ASN A 101 14.47 -9.08 7.77
CA ASN A 101 13.21 -9.74 7.42
C ASN A 101 12.25 -8.81 6.65
N GLN A 102 11.26 -9.40 5.97
CA GLN A 102 10.33 -8.64 5.15
C GLN A 102 8.88 -9.00 5.54
N PRO A 103 8.32 -8.36 6.59
CA PRO A 103 6.92 -8.51 6.94
C PRO A 103 6.01 -8.01 5.83
N ARG A 104 4.99 -8.81 5.50
CA ARG A 104 3.88 -8.38 4.67
C ARG A 104 2.66 -8.13 5.54
N MET A 105 2.00 -7.02 5.31
CA MET A 105 0.83 -6.61 6.07
C MET A 105 -0.28 -6.14 5.12
N ARG A 106 -1.50 -6.12 5.63
CA ARG A 106 -2.68 -5.81 4.84
C ARG A 106 -3.63 -4.91 5.61
N ALA A 107 -4.03 -3.80 4.99
CA ALA A 107 -5.14 -2.99 5.45
C ALA A 107 -6.46 -3.49 4.87
N GLN A 108 -7.53 -3.40 5.66
CA GLN A 108 -8.88 -3.72 5.20
C GLN A 108 -9.40 -2.64 4.23
N ALA A 109 -10.41 -3.03 3.44
CA ALA A 109 -11.07 -2.08 2.55
C ALA A 109 -11.73 -0.95 3.35
N ALA A 110 -11.58 0.28 2.85
CA ALA A 110 -12.26 1.44 3.41
C ALA A 110 -13.51 1.77 2.62
N THR A 111 -14.59 2.15 3.33
CA THR A 111 -15.82 2.68 2.74
C THR A 111 -15.78 4.20 2.79
N GLY A 112 -15.24 4.84 1.76
CA GLY A 112 -15.03 6.30 1.72
C GLY A 112 -13.60 6.68 2.09
N GLU A 113 -13.33 7.99 2.24
CA GLU A 113 -12.01 8.50 2.56
C GLU A 113 -11.63 8.17 4.01
N PRO A 114 -10.61 7.33 4.25
CA PRO A 114 -10.26 6.92 5.60
C PRO A 114 -9.49 8.03 6.34
N LYS A 115 -9.77 8.19 7.63
CA LYS A 115 -8.94 8.97 8.55
C LYS A 115 -7.74 8.20 9.06
N SER A 116 -7.79 6.87 8.99
CA SER A 116 -6.69 5.99 9.36
C SER A 116 -6.77 4.67 8.60
N LEU A 117 -5.61 4.03 8.45
CA LEU A 117 -5.46 2.68 7.89
C LEU A 117 -4.67 1.83 8.87
N ALA A 118 -5.26 0.73 9.29
CA ALA A 118 -4.61 -0.27 10.12
C ALA A 118 -4.17 -1.45 9.25
N PHE A 119 -2.88 -1.74 9.27
CA PHE A 119 -2.27 -2.87 8.59
C PHE A 119 -1.97 -3.96 9.59
N ASP A 120 -2.52 -5.14 9.38
CA ASP A 120 -2.29 -6.32 10.16
C ASP A 120 -1.34 -7.29 9.46
N PHE A 121 -0.53 -7.99 10.24
CA PHE A 121 0.44 -8.96 9.76
C PHE A 121 -0.23 -10.10 8.99
N VAL A 122 0.35 -10.44 7.85
CA VAL A 122 -0.04 -11.61 7.04
C VAL A 122 1.00 -12.71 7.18
N ASP A 123 2.23 -12.41 6.81
CA ASP A 123 3.39 -13.29 6.89
C ASP A 123 4.70 -12.48 6.78
N ALA A 124 5.84 -13.15 6.85
CA ALA A 124 7.13 -12.53 6.58
C ALA A 124 8.11 -13.53 5.95
N THR A 125 9.01 -13.02 5.12
CA THR A 125 10.20 -13.72 4.68
C THR A 125 11.41 -13.32 5.54
N GLY A 126 12.46 -14.14 5.55
CA GLY A 126 13.69 -13.84 6.30
C GLY A 126 13.58 -14.02 7.82
N LEU A 127 12.49 -14.56 8.37
CA LEU A 127 12.40 -14.86 9.80
C LEU A 127 13.19 -16.13 10.12
N ALA A 128 14.13 -16.03 11.10
CA ALA A 128 14.86 -17.17 11.61
C ALA A 128 13.96 -18.17 12.36
N SER A 129 12.83 -17.71 12.90
CA SER A 129 11.78 -18.51 13.55
C SER A 129 10.47 -17.72 13.58
N PRO A 130 9.31 -18.36 13.80
CA PRO A 130 8.03 -17.64 13.97
C PRO A 130 8.03 -16.65 15.15
N GLN A 131 8.95 -16.79 16.10
CA GLN A 131 9.11 -15.93 17.27
C GLN A 131 10.20 -14.87 17.08
N ALA A 132 10.93 -14.91 15.94
CA ALA A 132 11.94 -13.91 15.63
C ALA A 132 11.33 -12.50 15.62
N GLU A 133 12.18 -11.54 15.90
CA GLU A 133 11.83 -10.12 15.94
C GLU A 133 11.31 -9.64 14.58
N HIS A 134 10.15 -8.98 14.55
CA HIS A 134 9.55 -8.43 13.33
C HIS A 134 8.40 -7.47 13.64
N ILE A 135 8.04 -6.66 12.65
CA ILE A 135 6.87 -5.79 12.71
C ILE A 135 5.57 -6.60 12.60
N ARG A 136 4.61 -6.27 13.45
CA ARG A 136 3.30 -6.95 13.55
C ARG A 136 2.13 -6.10 13.11
N LYS A 137 2.20 -4.78 13.31
CA LYS A 137 1.13 -3.84 12.96
C LYS A 137 1.71 -2.51 12.51
N LEU A 138 0.97 -1.84 11.67
CA LEU A 138 1.15 -0.42 11.38
C LEU A 138 -0.22 0.24 11.39
N LEU A 139 -0.35 1.33 12.14
CA LEU A 139 -1.47 2.25 12.03
C LEU A 139 -0.97 3.55 11.41
N VAL A 140 -1.55 3.95 10.28
CA VAL A 140 -1.33 5.26 9.66
C VAL A 140 -2.55 6.13 9.95
N ARG A 141 -2.38 7.27 10.62
CA ARG A 141 -3.42 8.29 10.82
C ARG A 141 -3.10 9.50 9.98
N PHE A 142 -4.08 9.97 9.24
CA PHE A 142 -4.01 11.19 8.43
C PHE A 142 -4.61 12.33 9.27
N ASP A 143 -3.74 13.11 9.92
CA ASP A 143 -4.16 14.14 10.85
C ASP A 143 -4.74 15.35 10.09
N ASP A 144 -4.03 15.80 9.05
CA ASP A 144 -4.49 16.81 8.06
C ASP A 144 -3.69 16.69 6.75
N ALA A 145 -3.67 17.73 5.91
CA ALA A 145 -2.95 17.72 4.63
C ALA A 145 -1.41 17.74 4.80
N ASP A 146 -0.94 18.29 5.92
CA ASP A 146 0.48 18.53 6.19
C ASP A 146 0.99 17.73 7.41
N HIS A 147 0.14 16.90 8.03
CA HIS A 147 0.52 16.09 9.19
C HIS A 147 -0.07 14.69 9.12
N PHE A 148 0.73 13.71 9.47
CA PHE A 148 0.28 12.33 9.69
C PHE A 148 1.10 11.65 10.78
N THR A 149 0.53 10.56 11.32
CA THR A 149 1.16 9.77 12.37
C THR A 149 1.22 8.31 11.95
N GLN A 150 2.35 7.66 12.19
CA GLN A 150 2.49 6.20 12.10
C GLN A 150 2.72 5.62 13.49
N GLU A 151 2.08 4.48 13.76
CA GLU A 151 2.34 3.67 14.94
C GLU A 151 2.78 2.29 14.47
N TRP A 152 4.06 1.99 14.66
CA TRP A 152 4.66 0.72 14.30
C TRP A 152 4.75 -0.18 15.52
N THR A 153 4.02 -1.30 15.51
CA THR A 153 4.10 -2.30 16.58
C THR A 153 5.05 -3.41 16.19
N HIS A 154 6.06 -3.55 16.98
CA HIS A 154 7.14 -4.50 16.85
C HIS A 154 6.99 -5.61 17.86
N ARG A 155 7.23 -6.87 17.47
CA ARG A 155 7.27 -8.02 18.38
C ARG A 155 8.72 -8.44 18.59
N LYS A 156 9.14 -8.50 19.86
CA LYS A 156 10.45 -8.98 20.28
C LYS A 156 10.30 -9.85 21.53
N ALA A 157 10.86 -11.06 21.52
CA ALA A 157 10.80 -12.00 22.63
C ALA A 157 9.38 -12.21 23.19
N GLY A 158 8.37 -12.26 22.31
CA GLY A 158 6.96 -12.46 22.67
C GLY A 158 6.22 -11.22 23.20
N LYS A 159 6.92 -10.09 23.37
CA LYS A 159 6.32 -8.80 23.76
C LYS A 159 6.09 -7.94 22.55
N GLU A 160 5.06 -7.11 22.59
CA GLU A 160 4.78 -6.10 21.57
C GLU A 160 5.07 -4.72 22.15
N GLU A 161 5.82 -3.92 21.39
CA GLU A 161 6.17 -2.54 21.73
C GLU A 161 5.83 -1.65 20.53
N THR A 162 5.36 -0.43 20.78
CA THR A 162 4.93 0.47 19.72
C THR A 162 5.75 1.75 19.74
N GLY A 163 6.38 2.03 18.60
CA GLY A 163 6.99 3.31 18.31
C GLY A 163 6.00 4.22 17.60
N VAL A 164 5.95 5.49 17.99
CA VAL A 164 5.07 6.50 17.41
C VAL A 164 5.90 7.51 16.64
N PHE A 165 5.57 7.68 15.36
CA PHE A 165 6.23 8.58 14.43
C PHE A 165 5.24 9.68 14.05
N ARG A 166 5.60 10.94 14.30
CA ARG A 166 4.78 12.10 13.94
C ARG A 166 5.52 12.91 12.88
N TYR A 167 4.84 13.15 11.77
CA TYR A 167 5.44 13.78 10.60
C TYR A 167 4.74 15.07 10.23
N SER A 168 5.53 16.04 9.79
CA SER A 168 5.09 17.28 9.16
C SER A 168 5.67 17.37 7.75
N ARG A 169 4.86 17.83 6.79
CA ARG A 169 5.28 17.97 5.40
C ARG A 169 6.40 18.99 5.28
N LYS A 170 7.47 18.60 4.62
CA LYS A 170 8.55 19.52 4.30
C LYS A 170 8.09 20.51 3.22
N LYS A 171 8.24 21.81 3.50
CA LYS A 171 7.90 22.91 2.58
C LYS A 171 9.04 23.25 1.66
#